data_7ca5fadfb280d45d438c2d97f92344db
#
_entry.id   7ca5fadfb280d45d438c2d97f92344db
#
_cell.length_a   1.000
_cell.length_b   1.000
_cell.length_c   1.000
_cell.angle_alpha   90.00
_cell.angle_beta   90.00
_cell.angle_gamma   90.00
#
_symmetry.space_group_name_H-M   'P 1'
#
loop_
_entity.id
_entity.type
_entity.pdbx_description
1 polymer ?
#
loop_
_entity_poly.entity_id
_entity_poly.type
_entity_poly.pdbx_seq_one_letter_code
_entity_poly.pdbx_strand_id
1 'polypeptide(L)'
;DGGFKRMLNEGFTCDNTMIDYIPTKTAIGHTTIYTGSVPALHGIAGNDFIIQATGKNMYCTQDDAVSSVGTSSDEGRMSPKNLLTTTIGDELKLATNSRAKVIGVALKDRGAILPAGHAANAAYWYDNATGNWISSSYYMNELPAWVQKINDQKQPEKYLTNNWNTLYPIKTYIQSSADETAYEGKFK
;
A
#
# COMPACT_ATOMS: atom_id res chain seq x y z
N ASP A 1 -18.43 -16.87 -8.85
CA ASP A 1 -19.60 -16.05 -8.53
C ASP A 1 -19.17 -14.78 -7.78
N GLY A 2 -20.12 -13.86 -7.54
CA GLY A 2 -19.86 -12.64 -6.83
C GLY A 2 -19.24 -11.52 -7.69
N GLY A 3 -18.39 -10.66 -7.07
CA GLY A 3 -17.88 -9.44 -7.68
C GLY A 3 -17.09 -9.64 -8.97
N PHE A 4 -16.22 -10.64 -9.04
CA PHE A 4 -15.44 -10.92 -10.25
C PHE A 4 -16.33 -11.25 -11.45
N LYS A 5 -17.34 -12.12 -11.26
CA LYS A 5 -18.26 -12.48 -12.32
C LYS A 5 -19.09 -11.28 -12.79
N ARG A 6 -19.50 -10.43 -11.86
CA ARG A 6 -20.19 -9.20 -12.18
C ARG A 6 -19.33 -8.26 -13.02
N MET A 7 -18.06 -8.06 -12.62
CA MET A 7 -17.12 -7.21 -13.38
C MET A 7 -16.87 -7.74 -14.80
N LEU A 8 -16.75 -9.06 -14.97
CA LEU A 8 -16.59 -9.66 -16.30
C LEU A 8 -17.83 -9.50 -17.18
N ASN A 9 -19.04 -9.58 -16.60
CA ASN A 9 -20.29 -9.53 -17.37
C ASN A 9 -20.81 -8.12 -17.61
N GLU A 10 -20.59 -7.20 -16.67
CA GLU A 10 -21.17 -5.85 -16.67
C GLU A 10 -20.13 -4.75 -16.80
N GLY A 11 -18.83 -5.07 -16.66
CA GLY A 11 -17.72 -4.14 -16.72
C GLY A 11 -17.05 -4.11 -18.09
N PHE A 12 -15.91 -3.43 -18.14
CA PHE A 12 -15.04 -3.37 -19.31
C PHE A 12 -13.78 -4.19 -19.06
N THR A 13 -13.42 -5.07 -20.00
CA THR A 13 -12.23 -5.93 -19.93
C THR A 13 -11.18 -5.47 -20.93
N CYS A 14 -9.96 -5.25 -20.47
CA CYS A 14 -8.81 -4.91 -21.30
C CYS A 14 -7.97 -6.17 -21.55
N ASP A 15 -8.26 -6.89 -22.62
CA ASP A 15 -7.65 -8.20 -22.91
C ASP A 15 -6.16 -8.12 -23.29
N ASN A 16 -5.72 -6.98 -23.82
CA ASN A 16 -4.36 -6.78 -24.33
C ASN A 16 -3.59 -5.69 -23.55
N THR A 17 -3.79 -5.65 -22.25
CA THR A 17 -3.04 -4.71 -21.38
C THR A 17 -1.63 -5.24 -21.15
N MET A 18 -0.63 -4.56 -21.70
CA MET A 18 0.77 -4.89 -21.57
C MET A 18 1.48 -3.89 -20.68
N ILE A 19 2.39 -4.39 -19.84
CA ILE A 19 3.29 -3.57 -19.03
C ILE A 19 4.58 -3.37 -19.83
N ASP A 20 4.95 -2.12 -20.10
CA ASP A 20 6.06 -1.74 -20.94
C ASP A 20 7.36 -1.37 -20.17
N TYR A 21 7.41 -1.72 -18.88
CA TYR A 21 8.55 -1.44 -18.02
C TYR A 21 8.92 -2.63 -17.14
N ILE A 22 10.16 -2.64 -16.66
CA ILE A 22 10.71 -3.58 -15.68
C ILE A 22 11.51 -2.79 -14.62
N PRO A 23 11.60 -3.31 -13.37
CA PRO A 23 10.94 -4.48 -12.80
C PRO A 23 9.45 -4.19 -12.46
N THR A 24 8.60 -5.20 -12.53
CA THR A 24 7.18 -5.11 -12.17
C THR A 24 6.97 -5.33 -10.67
N LYS A 25 7.44 -4.39 -9.86
CA LYS A 25 7.30 -4.42 -8.38
C LYS A 25 6.12 -3.59 -7.90
N THR A 26 5.71 -3.80 -6.65
CA THR A 26 4.51 -3.21 -6.04
C THR A 26 4.45 -1.69 -6.15
N ALA A 27 5.52 -1.00 -5.74
CA ALA A 27 5.54 0.47 -5.75
C ALA A 27 5.34 1.03 -7.15
N ILE A 28 6.05 0.49 -8.13
CA ILE A 28 5.94 0.91 -9.53
C ILE A 28 4.52 0.68 -10.04
N GLY A 29 3.97 -0.52 -9.83
CA GLY A 29 2.64 -0.88 -10.31
C GLY A 29 1.53 0.02 -9.74
N HIS A 30 1.53 0.24 -8.44
CA HIS A 30 0.59 1.19 -7.82
C HIS A 30 0.75 2.59 -8.41
N THR A 31 1.97 3.10 -8.50
CA THR A 31 2.22 4.43 -9.03
C THR A 31 1.77 4.55 -10.48
N THR A 32 2.14 3.60 -11.34
CA THR A 32 1.74 3.60 -12.75
C THR A 32 0.21 3.63 -12.93
N ILE A 33 -0.52 2.80 -12.19
CA ILE A 33 -1.99 2.75 -12.28
C ILE A 33 -2.63 4.07 -11.84
N TYR A 34 -2.17 4.64 -10.74
CA TYR A 34 -2.79 5.84 -10.15
C TYR A 34 -2.32 7.16 -10.76
N THR A 35 -1.19 7.17 -11.49
CA THR A 35 -0.71 8.35 -12.21
C THR A 35 -1.01 8.31 -13.71
N GLY A 36 -1.33 7.13 -14.27
CA GLY A 36 -1.42 6.94 -15.72
C GLY A 36 -0.08 7.16 -16.43
N SER A 37 1.04 6.99 -15.73
CA SER A 37 2.37 7.36 -16.18
C SER A 37 3.36 6.19 -16.02
N VAL A 38 4.57 6.32 -16.49
CA VAL A 38 5.63 5.29 -16.45
C VAL A 38 6.75 5.70 -15.48
N PRO A 39 7.60 4.75 -15.01
CA PRO A 39 8.66 5.02 -14.04
C PRO A 39 9.58 6.20 -14.40
N ALA A 40 9.88 6.36 -15.67
CA ALA A 40 10.71 7.48 -16.14
C ALA A 40 10.11 8.86 -15.89
N LEU A 41 8.79 8.95 -15.75
CA LEU A 41 8.06 10.20 -15.50
C LEU A 41 7.67 10.34 -14.04
N HIS A 42 7.10 9.29 -13.42
CA HIS A 42 6.65 9.39 -12.03
C HIS A 42 7.76 9.17 -10.98
N GLY A 43 8.99 8.78 -11.39
CA GLY A 43 10.16 8.73 -10.53
C GLY A 43 10.30 7.49 -9.65
N ILE A 44 9.29 6.64 -9.54
CA ILE A 44 9.32 5.44 -8.70
C ILE A 44 9.85 4.26 -9.52
N ALA A 45 11.13 3.94 -9.36
CA ALA A 45 11.81 2.92 -10.15
C ALA A 45 11.79 1.52 -9.51
N GLY A 46 11.35 1.39 -8.26
CA GLY A 46 11.31 0.14 -7.51
C GLY A 46 10.66 0.34 -6.15
N ASN A 47 10.56 -0.72 -5.34
CA ASN A 47 10.30 -0.55 -3.91
C ASN A 47 11.50 0.14 -3.25
N ASP A 48 12.69 -0.26 -3.68
CA ASP A 48 13.98 0.33 -3.34
C ASP A 48 14.73 0.61 -4.64
N PHE A 49 15.45 1.72 -4.71
CA PHE A 49 16.25 2.11 -5.86
C PHE A 49 17.46 2.94 -5.42
N ILE A 50 18.48 2.97 -6.27
CA ILE A 50 19.70 3.74 -6.02
C ILE A 50 19.56 5.11 -6.67
N ILE A 51 19.75 6.17 -5.91
CA ILE A 51 19.88 7.53 -6.44
C ILE A 51 21.25 7.64 -7.09
N GLN A 52 21.30 7.67 -8.41
CA GLN A 52 22.56 7.63 -9.18
C GLN A 52 23.52 8.77 -8.79
N ALA A 53 23.02 9.96 -8.54
CA ALA A 53 23.83 11.12 -8.18
C ALA A 53 24.58 10.97 -6.84
N THR A 54 24.08 10.14 -5.93
CA THR A 54 24.64 9.98 -4.56
C THR A 54 25.11 8.58 -4.25
N GLY A 55 24.73 7.58 -5.05
CA GLY A 55 24.95 6.16 -4.79
C GLY A 55 24.15 5.60 -3.60
N LYS A 56 23.25 6.39 -3.01
CA LYS A 56 22.48 5.98 -1.85
C LYS A 56 21.25 5.18 -2.24
N ASN A 57 20.97 4.13 -1.47
CA ASN A 57 19.69 3.43 -1.55
C ASN A 57 18.58 4.31 -0.99
N MET A 58 17.43 4.30 -1.66
CA MET A 58 16.23 5.04 -1.30
C MET A 58 15.03 4.08 -1.33
N TYR A 59 14.30 3.99 -0.24
CA TYR A 59 13.00 3.34 -0.25
C TYR A 59 11.95 4.28 -0.85
N CYS A 60 11.01 3.75 -1.62
CA CYS A 60 10.13 4.54 -2.50
C CYS A 60 9.30 5.63 -1.79
N THR A 61 8.95 5.45 -0.54
CA THR A 61 8.18 6.41 0.27
C THR A 61 8.99 7.03 1.42
N GLN A 62 10.27 6.66 1.58
CA GLN A 62 11.10 7.19 2.65
C GLN A 62 11.20 8.72 2.60
N ASP A 63 10.97 9.32 3.77
CA ASP A 63 11.16 10.75 3.97
C ASP A 63 11.71 11.06 5.36
N ASP A 64 12.99 11.39 5.42
CA ASP A 64 13.69 11.69 6.68
C ASP A 64 13.26 13.04 7.29
N ALA A 65 12.51 13.86 6.55
CA ALA A 65 12.00 15.15 7.02
C ALA A 65 10.69 15.03 7.82
N VAL A 66 10.04 13.87 7.83
CA VAL A 66 8.79 13.64 8.55
C VAL A 66 9.00 12.72 9.75
N SER A 67 8.09 12.80 10.70
CA SER A 67 8.07 11.97 11.91
C SER A 67 6.95 10.93 11.83
N SER A 68 7.13 9.82 12.55
CA SER A 68 6.09 8.81 12.72
C SER A 68 4.94 9.34 13.58
N VAL A 69 3.71 8.96 13.23
CA VAL A 69 2.50 9.28 14.00
C VAL A 69 1.75 7.98 14.32
N GLY A 70 1.58 7.70 15.61
CA GLY A 70 0.93 6.48 16.10
C GLY A 70 1.87 5.33 16.41
N THR A 71 3.17 5.54 16.28
CA THR A 71 4.21 4.58 16.66
C THR A 71 5.48 5.32 17.09
N SER A 72 6.33 4.64 17.87
CA SER A 72 7.68 5.10 18.22
C SER A 72 8.76 4.59 17.27
N SER A 73 8.42 3.74 16.32
CA SER A 73 9.33 3.23 15.30
C SER A 73 9.51 4.22 14.14
N ASP A 74 10.50 4.00 13.28
CA ASP A 74 10.72 4.79 12.08
C ASP A 74 9.78 4.41 10.91
N GLU A 75 8.90 3.42 11.08
CA GLU A 75 7.95 2.93 10.07
C GLU A 75 6.93 3.99 9.59
N GLY A 76 6.78 5.08 10.33
CA GLY A 76 5.96 6.21 9.96
C GLY A 76 6.71 7.35 9.24
N ARG A 77 8.02 7.26 9.03
CA ARG A 77 8.82 8.30 8.34
C ARG A 77 8.69 8.19 6.82
N MET A 78 7.46 8.30 6.35
CA MET A 78 7.06 8.06 4.96
C MET A 78 6.19 9.20 4.42
N SER A 79 6.38 9.54 3.14
CA SER A 79 5.60 10.54 2.42
C SER A 79 5.60 10.28 0.91
N PRO A 80 4.79 11.00 0.10
CA PRO A 80 4.84 10.91 -1.36
C PRO A 80 5.99 11.72 -1.99
N LYS A 81 6.96 12.17 -1.23
CA LYS A 81 8.06 13.05 -1.66
C LYS A 81 8.79 12.60 -2.93
N ASN A 82 8.98 11.28 -3.07
CA ASN A 82 9.72 10.72 -4.20
C ASN A 82 8.86 10.55 -5.47
N LEU A 83 7.56 10.75 -5.37
CA LEU A 83 6.64 10.77 -6.50
C LEU A 83 6.76 12.10 -7.24
N LEU A 84 7.03 12.07 -8.56
CA LEU A 84 7.29 13.26 -9.37
C LEU A 84 6.09 13.73 -10.21
N THR A 85 4.97 13.01 -10.15
CA THR A 85 3.76 13.31 -10.91
C THR A 85 2.54 13.35 -9.98
N THR A 86 1.46 13.93 -10.46
CA THR A 86 0.16 13.89 -9.79
C THR A 86 -0.50 12.52 -9.95
N THR A 87 -1.34 12.15 -8.99
CA THR A 87 -2.20 10.97 -9.05
C THR A 87 -3.61 11.37 -9.42
N ILE A 88 -4.46 10.39 -9.73
CA ILE A 88 -5.91 10.63 -9.92
C ILE A 88 -6.53 11.29 -8.66
N GLY A 89 -6.01 10.99 -7.47
CA GLY A 89 -6.41 11.64 -6.22
C GLY A 89 -6.05 13.13 -6.19
N ASP A 90 -4.85 13.47 -6.64
CA ASP A 90 -4.40 14.86 -6.75
C ASP A 90 -5.23 15.63 -7.79
N GLU A 91 -5.48 15.03 -8.96
CA GLU A 91 -6.32 15.62 -10.00
C GLU A 91 -7.77 15.85 -9.53
N LEU A 92 -8.33 14.89 -8.77
CA LEU A 92 -9.64 15.04 -8.15
C LEU A 92 -9.68 16.23 -7.17
N LYS A 93 -8.62 16.40 -6.38
CA LYS A 93 -8.49 17.57 -5.47
C LYS A 93 -8.46 18.87 -6.27
N LEU A 94 -7.70 18.91 -7.35
CA LEU A 94 -7.63 20.09 -8.25
C LEU A 94 -9.00 20.37 -8.88
N ALA A 95 -9.62 19.39 -9.52
CA ALA A 95 -10.91 19.53 -10.20
C ALA A 95 -12.06 19.93 -9.26
N THR A 96 -11.98 19.60 -7.99
CA THR A 96 -12.99 19.93 -7.00
C THR A 96 -12.62 21.13 -6.12
N ASN A 97 -11.55 21.86 -6.44
CA ASN A 97 -11.02 22.91 -5.61
C ASN A 97 -10.84 22.47 -4.14
N SER A 98 -10.16 21.35 -3.95
CA SER A 98 -9.86 20.69 -2.67
C SER A 98 -11.06 20.23 -1.83
N ARG A 99 -12.28 20.24 -2.39
CA ARG A 99 -13.49 19.75 -1.69
C ARG A 99 -13.56 18.24 -1.59
N ALA A 100 -13.02 17.51 -2.56
CA ALA A 100 -12.96 16.05 -2.51
C ALA A 100 -12.11 15.56 -1.33
N LYS A 101 -12.45 14.39 -0.81
CA LYS A 101 -11.67 13.69 0.21
C LYS A 101 -10.91 12.55 -0.44
N VAL A 102 -9.59 12.55 -0.26
CA VAL A 102 -8.68 11.50 -0.72
C VAL A 102 -7.98 10.91 0.49
N ILE A 103 -8.15 9.62 0.70
CA ILE A 103 -7.58 8.90 1.85
C ILE A 103 -7.00 7.58 1.34
N GLY A 104 -5.73 7.34 1.60
CA GLY A 104 -5.07 6.07 1.31
C GLY A 104 -5.11 5.15 2.53
N VAL A 105 -5.46 3.87 2.33
CA VAL A 105 -5.42 2.86 3.39
C VAL A 105 -4.89 1.55 2.80
N ALA A 106 -3.80 1.04 3.32
CA ALA A 106 -3.25 -0.25 2.92
C ALA A 106 -2.38 -0.85 4.03
N LEU A 107 -2.11 -2.14 3.97
CA LEU A 107 -1.18 -2.80 4.90
C LEU A 107 0.26 -2.28 4.75
N LYS A 108 0.64 -1.81 3.57
CA LYS A 108 1.97 -1.25 3.30
C LYS A 108 1.86 0.24 3.00
N ASP A 109 2.79 1.01 3.55
CA ASP A 109 2.97 2.45 3.32
C ASP A 109 2.87 2.82 1.84
N ARG A 110 3.63 2.16 0.97
CA ARG A 110 3.63 2.41 -0.48
C ARG A 110 2.29 2.15 -1.17
N GLY A 111 1.50 1.23 -0.63
CA GLY A 111 0.14 0.95 -1.11
C GLY A 111 -0.89 1.99 -0.66
N ALA A 112 -0.64 2.68 0.44
CA ALA A 112 -1.47 3.78 0.92
C ALA A 112 -1.06 5.12 0.32
N ILE A 113 0.24 5.43 0.34
CA ILE A 113 0.82 6.75 0.03
C ILE A 113 0.84 7.03 -1.47
N LEU A 114 1.43 6.12 -2.26
CA LEU A 114 1.63 6.35 -3.70
C LEU A 114 0.31 6.47 -4.49
N PRO A 115 -0.72 5.65 -4.23
CA PRO A 115 -2.03 5.86 -4.83
C PRO A 115 -2.74 7.14 -4.40
N ALA A 116 -2.58 7.53 -3.13
CA ALA A 116 -3.25 8.71 -2.59
C ALA A 116 -2.67 10.04 -3.11
N GLY A 117 -1.37 10.06 -3.43
CA GLY A 117 -0.70 11.24 -3.98
C GLY A 117 -0.33 12.30 -2.95
N HIS A 118 0.03 13.48 -3.45
CA HIS A 118 0.57 14.59 -2.64
C HIS A 118 -0.50 15.34 -1.86
N ALA A 119 -1.68 15.53 -2.45
CA ALA A 119 -2.76 16.34 -1.89
C ALA A 119 -3.76 15.53 -1.04
N ALA A 120 -3.43 14.28 -0.70
CA ALA A 120 -4.30 13.44 0.10
C ALA A 120 -4.58 14.04 1.49
N ASN A 121 -5.80 13.84 1.98
CA ASN A 121 -6.19 14.28 3.32
C ASN A 121 -5.56 13.43 4.41
N ALA A 122 -5.28 12.15 4.10
CA ALA A 122 -4.63 11.21 5.01
C ALA A 122 -4.10 9.98 4.23
N ALA A 123 -3.10 9.33 4.79
CA ALA A 123 -2.74 7.96 4.44
C ALA A 123 -2.48 7.17 5.72
N TYR A 124 -2.97 5.94 5.77
CA TYR A 124 -2.81 5.04 6.91
C TYR A 124 -2.22 3.72 6.44
N TRP A 125 -1.26 3.20 7.18
CA TRP A 125 -0.68 1.89 6.94
C TRP A 125 -0.39 1.17 8.23
N TYR A 126 0.03 -0.08 8.13
CA TYR A 126 0.15 -0.96 9.28
C TYR A 126 1.59 -1.06 9.73
N ASP A 127 1.85 -0.82 11.01
CA ASP A 127 3.13 -1.09 11.65
C ASP A 127 3.17 -2.53 12.15
N ASN A 128 3.96 -3.37 11.48
CA ASN A 128 4.06 -4.79 11.84
C ASN A 128 4.69 -5.03 13.23
N ALA A 129 5.47 -4.08 13.74
CA ALA A 129 6.10 -4.22 15.05
C ALA A 129 5.10 -4.04 16.20
N THR A 130 4.15 -3.13 16.04
CA THR A 130 3.17 -2.80 17.09
C THR A 130 1.77 -3.35 16.84
N GLY A 131 1.47 -3.75 15.59
CA GLY A 131 0.13 -4.16 15.22
C GLY A 131 -0.86 -3.00 15.07
N ASN A 132 -0.37 -1.76 14.96
CA ASN A 132 -1.18 -0.55 14.89
C ASN A 132 -1.28 0.01 13.47
N TRP A 133 -2.38 0.68 13.20
CA TRP A 133 -2.50 1.59 12.07
C TRP A 133 -1.81 2.90 12.42
N ILE A 134 -0.93 3.34 11.54
CA ILE A 134 -0.08 4.52 11.74
C ILE A 134 -0.16 5.47 10.54
N SER A 135 0.45 6.63 10.69
CA SER A 135 0.61 7.65 9.66
C SER A 135 1.96 8.37 9.80
N SER A 136 2.12 9.49 9.14
CA SER A 136 3.26 10.38 9.28
C SER A 136 2.85 11.83 9.50
N SER A 137 3.80 12.64 9.97
CA SER A 137 3.61 14.08 10.15
C SER A 137 3.41 14.83 8.81
N TYR A 138 3.59 14.17 7.66
CA TYR A 138 3.19 14.70 6.37
C TYR A 138 1.68 14.96 6.29
N TYR A 139 0.89 14.06 6.88
CA TYR A 139 -0.58 14.11 6.82
C TYR A 139 -1.22 14.71 8.07
N MET A 140 -0.65 14.44 9.25
CA MET A 140 -1.27 14.81 10.53
C MET A 140 -0.26 14.82 11.66
N ASN A 141 -0.55 15.57 12.73
CA ASN A 141 0.30 15.60 13.92
C ASN A 141 -0.05 14.50 14.93
N GLU A 142 -1.30 14.01 14.92
CA GLU A 142 -1.79 12.94 15.80
C GLU A 142 -2.83 12.10 15.08
N LEU A 143 -2.97 10.83 15.49
CA LEU A 143 -3.98 9.96 14.92
C LEU A 143 -5.39 10.44 15.33
N PRO A 144 -6.35 10.45 14.39
CA PRO A 144 -7.74 10.72 14.73
C PRO A 144 -8.28 9.71 15.74
N ALA A 145 -9.18 10.14 16.62
CA ALA A 145 -9.73 9.31 17.69
C ALA A 145 -10.35 7.99 17.19
N TRP A 146 -10.90 7.96 15.98
CA TRP A 146 -11.45 6.73 15.41
C TRP A 146 -10.36 5.72 15.02
N VAL A 147 -9.18 6.16 14.56
CA VAL A 147 -8.03 5.27 14.28
C VAL A 147 -7.47 4.76 15.60
N GLN A 148 -7.29 5.64 16.60
CA GLN A 148 -6.83 5.24 17.91
C GLN A 148 -7.77 4.18 18.53
N LYS A 149 -9.07 4.37 18.42
CA LYS A 149 -10.06 3.38 18.88
C LYS A 149 -9.92 2.02 18.19
N ILE A 150 -9.54 1.98 16.92
CA ILE A 150 -9.25 0.72 16.20
C ILE A 150 -7.99 0.07 16.77
N ASN A 151 -6.93 0.83 16.98
CA ASN A 151 -5.67 0.34 17.56
C ASN A 151 -5.87 -0.21 18.98
N ASP A 152 -6.66 0.49 19.81
CA ASP A 152 -6.98 0.08 21.18
C ASP A 152 -7.71 -1.26 21.26
N GLN A 153 -8.36 -1.70 20.17
CA GLN A 153 -9.04 -3.00 20.11
C GLN A 153 -8.06 -4.18 20.01
N LYS A 154 -6.79 -3.94 19.68
CA LYS A 154 -5.74 -4.95 19.57
C LYS A 154 -6.17 -6.19 18.77
N GLN A 155 -6.80 -5.94 17.62
CA GLN A 155 -7.34 -7.00 16.78
C GLN A 155 -6.29 -8.03 16.32
N PRO A 156 -5.06 -7.62 15.95
CA PRO A 156 -4.03 -8.58 15.57
C PRO A 156 -3.73 -9.60 16.68
N GLU A 157 -3.60 -9.13 17.93
CA GLU A 157 -3.35 -10.02 19.08
C GLU A 157 -4.45 -11.06 19.23
N LYS A 158 -5.72 -10.65 19.06
CA LYS A 158 -6.87 -11.56 19.16
C LYS A 158 -6.90 -12.60 18.04
N TYR A 159 -6.60 -12.21 16.80
CA TYR A 159 -6.64 -13.13 15.67
C TYR A 159 -5.43 -14.06 15.63
N LEU A 160 -4.26 -13.60 16.05
CA LEU A 160 -3.04 -14.41 16.10
C LEU A 160 -3.05 -15.51 17.19
N THR A 161 -4.02 -15.49 18.10
CA THR A 161 -4.23 -16.60 19.04
C THR A 161 -4.94 -17.79 18.42
N ASN A 162 -5.53 -17.62 17.24
CA ASN A 162 -6.25 -18.69 16.54
C ASN A 162 -5.35 -19.40 15.55
N ASN A 163 -5.54 -20.71 15.41
CA ASN A 163 -4.91 -21.46 14.33
C ASN A 163 -5.51 -21.05 12.98
N TRP A 164 -4.68 -20.98 11.96
CA TRP A 164 -5.15 -20.88 10.59
C TRP A 164 -5.43 -22.28 10.05
N ASN A 165 -6.69 -22.56 9.81
CA ASN A 165 -7.14 -23.81 9.22
C ASN A 165 -7.69 -23.57 7.82
N THR A 166 -7.56 -24.55 6.93
CA THR A 166 -8.19 -24.51 5.61
C THR A 166 -9.71 -24.51 5.75
N LEU A 167 -10.42 -23.77 4.87
CA LEU A 167 -11.88 -23.68 4.87
C LEU A 167 -12.54 -25.05 4.60
N TYR A 168 -11.91 -25.86 3.76
CA TYR A 168 -12.35 -27.20 3.40
C TYR A 168 -11.26 -28.23 3.77
N PRO A 169 -11.59 -29.51 3.87
CA PRO A 169 -10.58 -30.55 4.07
C PRO A 169 -9.46 -30.44 3.02
N ILE A 170 -8.20 -30.54 3.46
CA ILE A 170 -7.01 -30.31 2.60
C ILE A 170 -7.05 -31.10 1.29
N LYS A 171 -7.54 -32.33 1.33
CA LYS A 171 -7.70 -33.22 0.16
C LYS A 171 -8.63 -32.69 -0.95
N THR A 172 -9.44 -31.66 -0.67
CA THR A 172 -10.33 -31.05 -1.67
C THR A 172 -9.62 -30.05 -2.56
N TYR A 173 -8.42 -29.60 -2.19
CA TYR A 173 -7.61 -28.62 -2.94
C TYR A 173 -6.74 -29.33 -3.98
N ILE A 174 -7.38 -30.04 -4.90
CA ILE A 174 -6.69 -30.90 -5.91
C ILE A 174 -5.84 -30.14 -6.92
N GLN A 175 -6.03 -28.82 -7.05
CA GLN A 175 -5.26 -27.95 -7.95
C GLN A 175 -4.12 -27.23 -7.24
N SER A 176 -3.96 -27.40 -5.94
CA SER A 176 -2.84 -26.87 -5.17
C SER A 176 -1.66 -27.83 -5.18
N SER A 177 -0.48 -27.30 -4.85
CA SER A 177 0.66 -28.13 -4.45
C SER A 177 0.34 -28.89 -3.14
N ALA A 178 1.17 -29.87 -2.79
CA ALA A 178 1.05 -30.57 -1.51
C ALA A 178 1.20 -29.55 -0.36
N ASP A 179 0.49 -29.83 0.75
CA ASP A 179 0.65 -29.10 2.00
C ASP A 179 2.06 -29.37 2.60
N GLU A 180 2.60 -28.42 3.34
CA GLU A 180 3.94 -28.48 3.94
C GLU A 180 5.08 -28.64 2.92
N THR A 181 5.11 -27.80 1.90
CA THR A 181 6.22 -27.78 0.95
C THR A 181 7.44 -27.05 1.51
N ALA A 182 8.63 -27.33 0.94
CA ALA A 182 9.88 -26.65 1.30
C ALA A 182 9.89 -25.13 1.02
N TYR A 183 8.91 -24.65 0.26
CA TYR A 183 8.76 -23.23 -0.11
C TYR A 183 7.84 -22.43 0.81
N GLU A 184 7.14 -23.11 1.69
CA GLU A 184 6.20 -22.47 2.62
C GLU A 184 6.94 -21.91 3.82
N GLY A 185 6.62 -20.65 4.14
CA GLY A 185 7.08 -20.04 5.38
C GLY A 185 6.34 -20.64 6.58
N LYS A 186 7.06 -20.88 7.66
CA LYS A 186 6.42 -21.28 8.92
C LYS A 186 5.79 -20.06 9.58
N PHE A 187 4.52 -20.14 9.89
CA PHE A 187 3.88 -19.20 10.79
C PHE A 187 4.38 -19.46 12.22
N LYS A 188 4.83 -18.40 12.88
CA LYS A 188 5.27 -18.44 14.27
C LYS A 188 4.11 -18.14 15.19
#